data_48be6146de598b04d06c9881add889dd
#
_entry.id   48be6146de598b04d06c9881add889dd
#
_cell.length_a   1.000
_cell.length_b   1.000
_cell.length_c   1.000
_cell.angle_alpha   90.00
_cell.angle_beta   90.00
_cell.angle_gamma   90.00
#
_symmetry.space_group_name_H-M   'P 1'
#
loop_
_entity.id
_entity.type
_entity.pdbx_description
1 polymer ?
#
loop_
_entity_poly.entity_id
_entity_poly.type
_entity_poly.pdbx_seq_one_letter_code
_entity_poly.pdbx_strand_id
1 'polypeptide(L)'
;EILSGLVGSEMCIRDRDLSDVKLSDFAGRKFILNIFPSLDTDVCAASVRKFNAEAAKLDNTTVLCVSADLPFAQQRFCVSNGIENVQNGSCFRSSFGDDYGVKLVDGPLAGLLTRAVIVICPKGKVHYVELVDEITNEPNYGAAIAAVKSF
;
A
#
# COMPACT_ATOMS: atom_id res chain seq x y z
N GLU A 1 -1.32 -16.24 -6.38
CA GLU A 1 -2.37 -16.48 -6.86
C GLU A 1 -3.25 -15.42 -7.23
N ILE A 2 -3.99 -14.77 -6.37
CA ILE A 2 -4.92 -13.75 -6.76
C ILE A 2 -4.23 -12.58 -7.43
N LEU A 3 -2.93 -12.41 -7.17
CA LEU A 3 -2.20 -11.27 -7.72
C LEU A 3 -1.44 -11.57 -8.99
N SER A 4 -1.43 -12.82 -9.43
CA SER A 4 -0.57 -13.19 -10.54
C SER A 4 -0.96 -12.53 -11.85
N GLY A 5 -2.24 -12.18 -12.03
CA GLY A 5 -2.71 -11.57 -13.26
C GLY A 5 -2.77 -10.06 -13.24
N LEU A 6 -2.27 -9.42 -12.19
CA LEU A 6 -2.42 -7.98 -12.02
C LEU A 6 -1.23 -7.15 -12.47
N VAL A 7 -0.15 -7.82 -12.88
CA VAL A 7 1.04 -7.11 -13.36
C VAL A 7 0.67 -6.28 -14.59
N GLY A 8 1.01 -5.00 -14.55
CA GLY A 8 0.71 -4.10 -15.66
C GLY A 8 -0.64 -3.43 -15.55
N SER A 9 -1.52 -3.88 -14.64
CA SER A 9 -2.83 -3.24 -14.47
C SER A 9 -2.68 -1.87 -13.81
N GLU A 10 -3.58 -0.97 -14.18
CA GLU A 10 -3.65 0.30 -13.49
C GLU A 10 -4.14 0.07 -12.07
N MET A 11 -3.43 0.58 -11.09
CA MET A 11 -3.79 0.38 -9.70
C MET A 11 -4.45 1.59 -9.08
N CYS A 12 -3.80 2.73 -9.15
CA CYS A 12 -4.18 3.89 -8.34
C CYS A 12 -3.81 5.18 -9.03
N ILE A 13 -4.23 6.29 -8.43
CA ILE A 13 -3.82 7.62 -8.84
C ILE A 13 -2.75 8.09 -7.86
N ARG A 14 -1.62 8.53 -8.38
CA ARG A 14 -0.52 9.04 -7.57
C ARG A 14 -0.93 10.36 -6.94
N ASP A 15 -0.59 10.55 -5.65
CA ASP A 15 -1.04 11.74 -4.92
C ASP A 15 -0.32 13.02 -5.35
N ARG A 16 0.91 12.90 -5.85
CA ARG A 16 1.72 14.09 -6.15
C ARG A 16 1.35 14.78 -7.44
N ASP A 17 1.09 14.02 -8.50
CA ASP A 17 0.87 14.56 -9.82
C ASP A 17 -0.38 14.03 -10.50
N LEU A 18 -1.17 13.24 -9.79
CA LEU A 18 -2.42 12.66 -10.27
C LEU A 18 -2.23 11.72 -11.46
N SER A 19 -1.02 11.25 -11.69
CA SER A 19 -0.76 10.28 -12.75
C SER A 19 -1.15 8.87 -12.28
N ASP A 20 -1.35 7.99 -13.24
CA ASP A 20 -1.68 6.60 -12.92
C ASP A 20 -0.45 5.86 -12.42
N VAL A 21 -0.68 4.94 -11.47
CA VAL A 21 0.35 4.06 -10.93
C VAL A 21 0.00 2.65 -11.32
N LYS A 22 0.95 1.93 -11.91
CA LYS A 22 0.77 0.53 -12.30
C LYS A 22 1.82 -0.32 -11.62
N LEU A 23 1.50 -1.58 -11.39
CA LEU A 23 2.45 -2.50 -10.79
C LEU A 23 3.71 -2.61 -11.64
N SER A 24 3.58 -2.56 -12.97
CA SER A 24 4.72 -2.65 -13.86
C SER A 24 5.70 -1.48 -13.71
N ASP A 25 5.26 -0.36 -13.14
CA ASP A 25 6.16 0.79 -12.91
C ASP A 25 7.26 0.44 -11.90
N PHE A 26 7.08 -0.62 -11.13
CA PHE A 26 8.03 -1.02 -10.09
C PHE A 26 8.80 -2.28 -10.45
N ALA A 27 8.77 -2.68 -11.72
CA ALA A 27 9.51 -3.85 -12.18
C ALA A 27 11.00 -3.65 -11.90
N GLY A 28 11.66 -4.71 -11.42
CA GLY A 28 13.07 -4.64 -11.08
C GLY A 28 13.36 -4.14 -9.69
N ARG A 29 12.33 -3.77 -8.93
CA ARG A 29 12.49 -3.30 -7.55
C ARG A 29 11.74 -4.22 -6.59
N LYS A 30 12.22 -4.26 -5.36
CA LYS A 30 11.45 -4.86 -4.26
C LYS A 30 10.31 -3.91 -3.93
N PHE A 31 9.15 -4.45 -3.62
CA PHE A 31 7.95 -3.62 -3.54
C PHE A 31 7.08 -4.04 -2.36
N ILE A 32 6.68 -3.07 -1.56
CA ILE A 32 5.77 -3.28 -0.44
C ILE A 32 4.49 -2.48 -0.72
N LEU A 33 3.35 -3.17 -0.68
CA LEU A 33 2.04 -2.54 -0.72
C LEU A 33 1.52 -2.46 0.71
N ASN A 34 1.29 -1.25 1.20
CA ASN A 34 0.68 -1.02 2.51
C ASN A 34 -0.73 -0.53 2.27
N ILE A 35 -1.71 -1.37 2.51
CA ILE A 35 -3.11 -1.15 2.17
C ILE A 35 -3.90 -0.92 3.46
N PHE A 36 -4.77 0.10 3.48
CA PHE A 36 -5.51 0.44 4.71
C PHE A 36 -6.77 1.24 4.39
N PRO A 37 -7.69 1.34 5.37
CA PRO A 37 -8.96 2.04 5.13
C PRO A 37 -8.82 3.54 4.87
N SER A 38 -8.12 4.26 5.73
CA SER A 38 -8.00 5.72 5.56
C SER A 38 -6.88 6.30 6.41
N LEU A 39 -6.18 7.29 5.87
CA LEU A 39 -5.17 8.05 6.58
C LEU A 39 -5.74 8.83 7.77
N ASP A 40 -7.06 9.01 7.80
CA ASP A 40 -7.71 9.73 8.89
C ASP A 40 -7.95 8.86 10.12
N THR A 41 -7.51 7.60 10.10
CA THR A 41 -7.57 6.73 11.28
C THR A 41 -6.18 6.59 11.88
N ASP A 42 -6.11 6.46 13.22
CA ASP A 42 -4.84 6.49 13.94
C ASP A 42 -3.89 5.37 13.54
N VAL A 43 -4.41 4.16 13.41
CA VAL A 43 -3.57 2.99 13.09
C VAL A 43 -3.04 3.09 11.66
N CYS A 44 -3.87 3.56 10.74
CA CYS A 44 -3.43 3.72 9.35
C CYS A 44 -2.34 4.79 9.26
N ALA A 45 -2.54 5.91 9.93
CA ALA A 45 -1.53 6.97 9.96
C ALA A 45 -0.22 6.45 10.56
N ALA A 46 -0.32 5.68 11.65
CA ALA A 46 0.87 5.10 12.28
C ALA A 46 1.59 4.16 11.33
N SER A 47 0.86 3.36 10.55
CA SER A 47 1.49 2.42 9.62
C SER A 47 2.26 3.15 8.52
N VAL A 48 1.72 4.25 8.01
CA VAL A 48 2.41 5.03 6.99
C VAL A 48 3.70 5.63 7.56
N ARG A 49 3.62 6.20 8.77
CA ARG A 49 4.81 6.76 9.41
C ARG A 49 5.88 5.69 9.65
N LYS A 50 5.46 4.51 10.07
CA LYS A 50 6.40 3.41 10.36
C LYS A 50 7.08 2.94 9.07
N PHE A 51 6.31 2.70 8.02
CA PHE A 51 6.90 2.27 6.75
C PHE A 51 7.77 3.36 6.14
N ASN A 52 7.41 4.63 6.35
CA ASN A 52 8.25 5.72 5.86
C ASN A 52 9.63 5.67 6.52
N ALA A 53 9.68 5.45 7.83
CA ALA A 53 10.94 5.34 8.55
C ALA A 53 11.75 4.13 8.12
N GLU A 54 11.08 2.99 7.93
CA GLU A 54 11.77 1.76 7.52
C GLU A 54 12.24 1.81 6.08
N ALA A 55 11.46 2.43 5.19
CA ALA A 55 11.81 2.52 3.78
C ALA A 55 13.14 3.23 3.57
N ALA A 56 13.45 4.20 4.41
CA ALA A 56 14.70 4.93 4.30
C ALA A 56 15.92 4.05 4.52
N LYS A 57 15.73 2.89 5.16
CA LYS A 57 16.83 1.96 5.49
C LYS A 57 16.92 0.79 4.53
N LEU A 58 16.02 0.69 3.55
CA LEU A 58 15.96 -0.47 2.67
C LEU A 58 16.52 -0.13 1.29
N ASP A 59 17.31 -1.06 0.73
CA ASP A 59 17.89 -0.88 -0.58
C ASP A 59 16.95 -1.38 -1.67
N ASN A 60 16.89 -0.63 -2.78
CA ASN A 60 16.13 -1.01 -3.97
C ASN A 60 14.68 -1.42 -3.64
N THR A 61 14.06 -0.68 -2.74
CA THR A 61 12.73 -0.99 -2.26
C THR A 61 11.82 0.21 -2.40
N THR A 62 10.63 -0.01 -2.94
CA THR A 62 9.59 1.02 -3.03
C THR A 62 8.42 0.59 -2.16
N VAL A 63 7.90 1.53 -1.40
CA VAL A 63 6.69 1.31 -0.60
C VAL A 63 5.58 2.18 -1.18
N LEU A 64 4.46 1.55 -1.51
CA LEU A 64 3.27 2.26 -1.97
C LEU A 64 2.17 2.06 -0.95
N CYS A 65 1.68 3.16 -0.40
CA CYS A 65 0.58 3.15 0.56
C CYS A 65 -0.71 3.43 -0.21
N VAL A 66 -1.69 2.53 -0.08
CA VAL A 66 -2.91 2.58 -0.89
C VAL A 66 -4.13 2.66 0.00
N SER A 67 -5.01 3.60 -0.31
CA SER A 67 -6.30 3.74 0.37
C SER A 67 -7.29 4.35 -0.59
N ALA A 68 -8.56 4.42 -0.15
CA ALA A 68 -9.60 5.09 -0.92
C ALA A 68 -9.65 6.59 -0.67
N ASP A 69 -8.75 7.13 0.17
CA ASP A 69 -8.64 8.58 0.34
C ASP A 69 -8.36 9.24 -1.00
N LEU A 70 -8.85 10.46 -1.17
CA LEU A 70 -8.55 11.21 -2.38
C LEU A 70 -7.06 11.59 -2.41
N PRO A 71 -6.48 11.74 -3.59
CA PRO A 71 -5.05 12.08 -3.69
C PRO A 71 -4.71 13.37 -2.95
N PHE A 72 -5.64 14.31 -2.92
CA PHE A 72 -5.41 15.60 -2.23
C PHE A 72 -5.26 15.40 -0.73
N ALA A 73 -6.08 14.52 -0.14
CA ALA A 73 -5.99 14.21 1.28
C ALA A 73 -4.70 13.48 1.60
N GLN A 74 -4.28 12.58 0.73
CA GLN A 74 -3.03 11.85 0.91
C GLN A 74 -1.84 12.81 0.89
N GLN A 75 -1.86 13.76 -0.04
CA GLN A 75 -0.77 14.72 -0.12
C GLN A 75 -0.72 15.61 1.12
N ARG A 76 -1.88 16.06 1.59
CA ARG A 76 -1.94 16.88 2.80
C ARG A 76 -1.36 16.13 3.99
N PHE A 77 -1.69 14.85 4.13
CA PHE A 77 -1.16 14.03 5.21
C PHE A 77 0.36 13.95 5.13
N CYS A 78 0.90 13.69 3.94
CA CYS A 78 2.34 13.54 3.77
C CYS A 78 3.09 14.83 4.08
N VAL A 79 2.58 15.96 3.65
CA VAL A 79 3.20 17.24 3.95
C VAL A 79 3.18 17.52 5.44
N SER A 80 2.02 17.28 6.08
CA SER A 80 1.88 17.56 7.51
C SER A 80 2.72 16.65 8.38
N ASN A 81 3.02 15.44 7.93
CA ASN A 81 3.73 14.44 8.72
C ASN A 81 5.16 14.20 8.25
N GLY A 82 5.65 14.97 7.29
CA GLY A 82 7.02 14.82 6.81
C GLY A 82 7.28 13.48 6.13
N ILE A 83 6.30 12.95 5.42
CA ILE A 83 6.41 11.65 4.75
C ILE A 83 7.04 11.85 3.38
N GLU A 84 8.25 11.31 3.18
CA GLU A 84 8.99 11.50 1.92
C GLU A 84 9.51 10.20 1.31
N ASN A 85 9.56 9.13 2.09
CA ASN A 85 10.19 7.89 1.64
C ASN A 85 9.23 6.82 1.14
N VAL A 86 7.94 7.12 1.13
CA VAL A 86 6.93 6.23 0.55
C VAL A 86 6.12 7.00 -0.48
N GLN A 87 5.50 6.26 -1.38
CA GLN A 87 4.56 6.83 -2.34
C GLN A 87 3.15 6.52 -1.87
N ASN A 88 2.20 7.34 -2.27
CA ASN A 88 0.79 7.12 -1.97
C ASN A 88 0.00 6.99 -3.26
N GLY A 89 -0.96 6.08 -3.25
CA GLY A 89 -1.86 5.89 -4.36
C GLY A 89 -3.29 5.85 -3.87
N SER A 90 -4.18 6.55 -4.59
CA SER A 90 -5.61 6.54 -4.28
C SER A 90 -6.32 5.59 -5.22
N CYS A 91 -7.13 4.71 -4.67
CA CYS A 91 -7.89 3.76 -5.47
C CYS A 91 -9.34 4.18 -5.65
N PHE A 92 -9.70 5.44 -5.39
CA PHE A 92 -11.10 5.82 -5.31
C PHE A 92 -11.88 5.58 -6.61
N ARG A 93 -11.22 5.59 -7.77
CA ARG A 93 -11.90 5.29 -9.04
C ARG A 93 -11.35 4.05 -9.73
N SER A 94 -10.55 3.26 -9.04
CA SER A 94 -9.87 2.10 -9.59
C SER A 94 -10.54 0.83 -9.10
N SER A 95 -10.40 -0.26 -9.86
CA SER A 95 -10.87 -1.57 -9.43
C SER A 95 -9.87 -2.27 -8.51
N PHE A 96 -8.86 -1.56 -8.01
CA PHE A 96 -7.80 -2.13 -7.18
C PHE A 96 -8.35 -2.98 -6.03
N GLY A 97 -9.32 -2.44 -5.29
CA GLY A 97 -9.86 -3.16 -4.14
C GLY A 97 -10.50 -4.48 -4.51
N ASP A 98 -11.21 -4.51 -5.64
CA ASP A 98 -11.83 -5.75 -6.11
C ASP A 98 -10.78 -6.69 -6.70
N ASP A 99 -9.85 -6.15 -7.48
CA ASP A 99 -8.82 -6.97 -8.14
C ASP A 99 -7.92 -7.67 -7.15
N TYR A 100 -7.58 -6.98 -6.05
CA TYR A 100 -6.70 -7.54 -5.02
C TYR A 100 -7.47 -8.26 -3.92
N GLY A 101 -8.81 -8.24 -3.97
CA GLY A 101 -9.63 -8.89 -2.95
C GLY A 101 -9.52 -8.26 -1.58
N VAL A 102 -9.30 -6.96 -1.51
CA VAL A 102 -9.09 -6.26 -0.24
C VAL A 102 -10.16 -5.22 0.06
N LYS A 103 -11.22 -5.17 -0.73
CA LYS A 103 -12.30 -4.22 -0.50
C LYS A 103 -13.28 -4.74 0.53
N LEU A 104 -13.64 -3.91 1.48
CA LEU A 104 -14.66 -4.26 2.47
C LEU A 104 -16.03 -4.13 1.81
N VAL A 105 -16.84 -5.17 1.93
CA VAL A 105 -18.11 -5.24 1.21
C VAL A 105 -19.34 -5.06 2.09
N ASP A 106 -19.18 -5.06 3.40
CA ASP A 106 -20.30 -4.86 4.33
C ASP A 106 -19.85 -4.13 5.57
N GLY A 107 -20.80 -3.78 6.43
CA GLY A 107 -20.52 -3.07 7.66
C GLY A 107 -20.33 -1.57 7.41
N PRO A 108 -19.99 -0.83 8.48
CA PRO A 108 -19.88 0.63 8.38
C PRO A 108 -18.73 1.11 7.52
N LEU A 109 -17.75 0.25 7.23
CA LEU A 109 -16.60 0.63 6.41
C LEU A 109 -16.70 0.08 4.99
N ALA A 110 -17.88 -0.38 4.57
CA ALA A 110 -18.06 -0.91 3.22
C ALA A 110 -17.60 0.11 2.18
N GLY A 111 -16.88 -0.35 1.18
CA GLY A 111 -16.32 0.50 0.13
C GLY A 111 -14.90 0.93 0.39
N LEU A 112 -14.42 0.84 1.63
CA LEU A 112 -13.03 1.11 1.95
C LEU A 112 -12.21 -0.16 1.81
N LEU A 113 -10.90 -0.02 1.88
CA LEU A 113 -10.00 -1.17 1.83
C LEU A 113 -9.78 -1.72 3.23
N THR A 114 -9.48 -3.01 3.31
CA THR A 114 -9.05 -3.62 4.57
C THR A 114 -7.60 -3.27 4.86
N ARG A 115 -7.07 -3.74 6.00
CA ARG A 115 -5.65 -3.56 6.30
C ARG A 115 -4.90 -4.79 5.82
N ALA A 116 -3.95 -4.58 4.93
CA ALA A 116 -3.16 -5.67 4.37
C ALA A 116 -1.77 -5.17 4.00
N VAL A 117 -0.79 -6.07 4.04
CA VAL A 117 0.57 -5.79 3.57
C VAL A 117 0.96 -6.89 2.61
N ILE A 118 1.47 -6.50 1.45
CA ILE A 118 1.89 -7.43 0.42
C ILE A 118 3.31 -7.07 0.00
N VAL A 119 4.19 -8.07 -0.07
CA VAL A 119 5.58 -7.88 -0.51
C VAL A 119 5.77 -8.61 -1.83
N ILE A 120 6.30 -7.90 -2.81
CA ILE A 120 6.48 -8.40 -4.17
C ILE A 120 7.95 -8.30 -4.54
N CYS A 121 8.51 -9.36 -5.12
CA CYS A 121 9.91 -9.39 -5.51
C CYS A 121 10.14 -8.64 -6.83
N PRO A 122 11.40 -8.38 -7.21
CA PRO A 122 11.68 -7.65 -8.45
C PRO A 122 11.14 -8.31 -9.70
N LYS A 123 10.84 -9.60 -9.66
CA LYS A 123 10.27 -10.32 -10.81
C LYS A 123 8.74 -10.26 -10.84
N GLY A 124 8.14 -9.53 -9.91
CA GLY A 124 6.69 -9.39 -9.88
C GLY A 124 5.94 -10.48 -9.15
N LYS A 125 6.63 -11.33 -8.42
CA LYS A 125 5.99 -12.43 -7.67
C LYS A 125 5.73 -12.02 -6.24
N VAL A 126 4.58 -12.45 -5.71
CA VAL A 126 4.21 -12.20 -4.33
C VAL A 126 4.98 -13.14 -3.42
N HIS A 127 5.69 -12.58 -2.44
CA HIS A 127 6.46 -13.36 -1.49
C HIS A 127 5.90 -13.34 -0.08
N TYR A 128 5.01 -12.39 0.22
CA TYR A 128 4.47 -12.26 1.57
C TYR A 128 3.14 -11.55 1.49
N VAL A 129 2.14 -12.08 2.19
CA VAL A 129 0.83 -11.46 2.29
C VAL A 129 0.39 -11.53 3.74
N GLU A 130 -0.05 -10.41 4.29
CA GLU A 130 -0.68 -10.36 5.60
C GLU A 130 -2.01 -9.64 5.48
N LEU A 131 -3.11 -10.32 5.85
CA LEU A 131 -4.39 -9.68 6.07
C LEU A 131 -4.55 -9.55 7.57
N VAL A 132 -4.67 -8.32 8.06
CA VAL A 132 -4.79 -8.09 9.50
C VAL A 132 -6.23 -8.30 9.89
N ASP A 133 -6.48 -9.26 10.80
CA ASP A 133 -7.85 -9.66 11.17
C ASP A 133 -8.67 -8.51 11.73
N GLU A 134 -8.05 -7.68 12.57
CA GLU A 134 -8.71 -6.52 13.15
C GLU A 134 -8.09 -5.27 12.57
N ILE A 135 -8.89 -4.44 11.90
CA ILE A 135 -8.34 -3.23 11.27
C ILE A 135 -7.79 -2.23 12.27
N THR A 136 -8.11 -2.39 13.55
CA THR A 136 -7.55 -1.55 14.60
C THR A 136 -6.16 -1.99 15.04
N ASN A 137 -5.68 -3.14 14.57
CA ASN A 137 -4.34 -3.61 14.88
C ASN A 137 -3.36 -3.18 13.79
N GLU A 138 -2.13 -2.92 14.19
CA GLU A 138 -1.08 -2.60 13.24
C GLU A 138 -0.60 -3.88 12.55
N PRO A 139 -0.07 -3.76 11.31
CA PRO A 139 0.50 -4.92 10.65
C PRO A 139 1.81 -5.34 11.31
N ASN A 140 2.29 -6.53 10.96
CA ASN A 140 3.58 -7.03 11.45
C ASN A 140 4.70 -6.45 10.57
N TYR A 141 5.22 -5.30 10.96
CA TYR A 141 6.26 -4.62 10.19
C TYR A 141 7.52 -5.47 10.06
N GLY A 142 7.91 -6.13 11.15
CA GLY A 142 9.12 -6.96 11.13
C GLY A 142 9.05 -8.08 10.11
N ALA A 143 7.89 -8.73 9.99
CA ALA A 143 7.72 -9.81 9.03
C ALA A 143 7.80 -9.29 7.59
N ALA A 144 7.20 -8.14 7.32
CA ALA A 144 7.25 -7.54 5.98
C ALA A 144 8.69 -7.15 5.62
N ILE A 145 9.41 -6.54 6.55
CA ILE A 145 10.79 -6.13 6.32
C ILE A 145 11.68 -7.35 6.11
N ALA A 146 11.47 -8.40 6.91
CA ALA A 146 12.24 -9.65 6.75
C ALA A 146 12.00 -10.26 5.37
N ALA A 147 10.76 -10.23 4.89
CA ALA A 147 10.43 -10.74 3.55
C ALA A 147 11.19 -9.96 2.47
N VAL A 148 11.23 -8.64 2.60
CA VAL A 148 11.96 -7.79 1.65
C VAL A 148 13.44 -8.13 1.65
N LYS A 149 14.03 -8.35 2.83
CA LYS A 149 15.44 -8.62 2.95
C LYS A 149 15.83 -10.01 2.48
N SER A 150 14.86 -10.89 2.27
CA SER A 150 15.13 -12.27 1.85
C SER A 150 15.43 -12.40 0.36
N PHE A 151 15.27 -11.33 -0.41
CA PHE A 151 15.54 -11.38 -1.86
C PHE A 151 17.01 -11.13 -2.18
#